data_bba7c275d91274c8d7b3a1e0371653fb
#
_entry.id   bba7c275d91274c8d7b3a1e0371653fb
#
_cell.length_a   1.000
_cell.length_b   1.000
_cell.length_c   1.000
_cell.angle_alpha   90.00
_cell.angle_beta   90.00
_cell.angle_gamma   90.00
#
_symmetry.space_group_name_H-M   'P 1'
#
loop_
_entity.id
_entity.type
_entity.pdbx_description
1 polymer ?
#
loop_
_entity_poly.entity_id
_entity_poly.type
_entity_poly.pdbx_seq_one_letter_code
_entity_poly.pdbx_strand_id
1 'polypeptide(L)'
;MKKVLLLIICLLPCMAYSQISVTSANGQNVKDLLETHFLGGGIEISNVRFNGQNVVNSNQIGFFTNPNTANPNVGLASGIVMVTGNYEDAAAGTSSGIVSSTSSPATNGNDWSIPLRMVLNDQGNSAQSMNDVAVLQFDFVASGEYVKFDYVFASEEYPSFVHSSFNDAFGFFISGPFDDQGNPVNEGIPYQYRNIAVIPGTTEPITINTVHDQRGCHDEYSAYHITNTNNNCQMNAYTVALSTEEVYVVPCYKYKLELVICDVGDASYNSCVFLGAGSFKVDEYSLKEMIPPTGVGTAYVKGCDLDTITMTINRPAFENEQHVLNFFGTAVEGEDFELLDLNGNPAGRTLTFME
;
A
#
# COMPACT_ATOMS: atom_id res chain seq x y z
N MET A 1 26.21 55.22 37.81
CA MET A 1 25.96 54.61 36.51
C MET A 1 25.48 53.17 36.74
N LYS A 2 24.19 52.92 36.57
CA LYS A 2 23.62 51.55 36.69
C LYS A 2 23.78 50.83 35.35
N LYS A 3 24.55 49.72 35.33
CA LYS A 3 24.68 48.86 34.16
C LYS A 3 23.43 47.95 34.09
N VAL A 4 22.63 48.13 33.06
CA VAL A 4 21.53 47.20 32.71
C VAL A 4 22.11 46.06 31.90
N LEU A 5 22.05 44.84 32.43
CA LEU A 5 22.43 43.62 31.72
C LEU A 5 21.21 43.16 30.93
N LEU A 6 21.24 43.31 29.59
CA LEU A 6 20.20 42.82 28.70
C LEU A 6 20.47 41.33 28.42
N LEU A 7 19.66 40.46 29.04
CA LEU A 7 19.70 39.03 28.78
C LEU A 7 18.89 38.76 27.50
N ILE A 8 19.57 38.57 26.38
CA ILE A 8 18.94 38.08 25.11
C ILE A 8 18.74 36.59 25.26
N ILE A 9 17.51 36.16 25.59
CA ILE A 9 17.11 34.77 25.50
C ILE A 9 16.88 34.47 24.00
N CYS A 10 17.85 33.83 23.36
CA CYS A 10 17.70 33.26 22.05
C CYS A 10 16.70 32.07 22.16
N LEU A 11 15.43 32.30 21.87
CA LEU A 11 14.46 31.25 21.60
C LEU A 11 14.88 30.62 20.25
N LEU A 12 15.74 29.61 20.31
CA LEU A 12 15.92 28.70 19.18
C LEU A 12 14.55 28.00 18.97
N PRO A 13 13.95 28.11 17.80
CA PRO A 13 12.80 27.29 17.50
C PRO A 13 13.26 25.83 17.60
N CYS A 14 12.77 25.13 18.63
CA CYS A 14 12.88 23.68 18.68
C CYS A 14 12.06 23.18 17.49
N MET A 15 12.74 22.87 16.40
CA MET A 15 12.13 22.14 15.28
C MET A 15 11.78 20.77 15.85
N ALA A 16 10.57 20.63 16.37
CA ALA A 16 10.01 19.34 16.66
C ALA A 16 9.86 18.64 15.32
N TYR A 17 10.79 17.78 14.99
CA TYR A 17 10.62 16.86 13.88
C TYR A 17 9.40 16.01 14.21
N SER A 18 8.42 16.13 13.37
CA SER A 18 7.20 15.35 13.42
C SER A 18 7.57 13.89 13.17
N GLN A 19 7.46 13.06 14.19
CA GLN A 19 7.90 11.67 14.15
C GLN A 19 6.70 10.74 13.94
N ILE A 20 6.95 9.62 13.27
CA ILE A 20 5.94 8.57 13.11
C ILE A 20 5.58 8.01 14.50
N SER A 21 4.29 7.89 14.76
CA SER A 21 3.77 7.24 15.95
C SER A 21 3.01 5.98 15.56
N VAL A 22 3.15 4.93 16.36
CA VAL A 22 2.47 3.66 16.16
C VAL A 22 1.63 3.34 17.38
N THR A 23 0.41 2.88 17.15
CA THR A 23 -0.55 2.50 18.19
C THR A 23 -0.92 1.03 18.04
N SER A 24 -1.07 0.36 19.16
CA SER A 24 -1.47 -1.06 19.18
C SER A 24 -2.85 -1.28 18.56
N ALA A 25 -2.98 -2.32 17.77
CA ALA A 25 -4.27 -2.82 17.31
C ALA A 25 -4.84 -3.92 18.21
N ASN A 26 -4.13 -4.31 19.29
CA ASN A 26 -4.54 -5.41 20.16
C ASN A 26 -5.95 -5.20 20.74
N GLY A 27 -6.79 -6.23 20.66
CA GLY A 27 -8.18 -6.19 21.08
C GLY A 27 -9.16 -5.62 20.03
N GLN A 28 -8.69 -5.09 18.91
CA GLN A 28 -9.55 -4.58 17.83
C GLN A 28 -10.02 -5.70 16.91
N ASN A 29 -11.20 -5.51 16.31
CA ASN A 29 -11.68 -6.36 15.22
C ASN A 29 -10.80 -6.11 13.98
N VAL A 30 -10.29 -7.16 13.34
CA VAL A 30 -9.37 -7.02 12.20
C VAL A 30 -10.05 -6.40 10.99
N LYS A 31 -11.35 -6.69 10.77
CA LYS A 31 -12.09 -6.06 9.66
C LYS A 31 -12.22 -4.56 9.87
N ASP A 32 -12.62 -4.12 11.06
CA ASP A 32 -12.77 -2.69 11.39
C ASP A 32 -11.42 -1.95 11.26
N LEU A 33 -10.32 -2.62 11.64
CA LEU A 33 -8.97 -2.09 11.49
C LEU A 33 -8.62 -1.85 10.01
N LEU A 34 -8.90 -2.81 9.11
CA LEU A 34 -8.66 -2.65 7.69
C LEU A 34 -9.55 -1.57 7.07
N GLU A 35 -10.85 -1.59 7.37
CA GLU A 35 -11.81 -0.62 6.86
C GLU A 35 -11.45 0.83 7.27
N THR A 36 -10.88 1.00 8.47
CA THR A 36 -10.49 2.32 8.98
C THR A 36 -9.13 2.80 8.46
N HIS A 37 -8.15 1.89 8.32
CA HIS A 37 -6.75 2.28 8.16
C HIS A 37 -6.06 1.75 6.90
N PHE A 38 -6.75 0.99 6.04
CA PHE A 38 -6.14 0.43 4.85
C PHE A 38 -6.99 0.56 3.59
N LEU A 39 -8.30 0.29 3.68
CA LEU A 39 -9.17 0.29 2.51
C LEU A 39 -9.42 1.70 1.96
N GLY A 40 -9.47 1.76 0.63
CA GLY A 40 -10.01 2.87 -0.13
C GLY A 40 -11.39 2.55 -0.70
N GLY A 41 -11.81 3.30 -1.70
CA GLY A 41 -13.10 3.10 -2.36
C GLY A 41 -13.17 1.84 -3.21
N GLY A 42 -14.39 1.32 -3.39
CA GLY A 42 -14.69 0.26 -4.35
C GLY A 42 -14.28 -1.16 -3.94
N ILE A 43 -13.90 -1.39 -2.69
CA ILE A 43 -13.51 -2.70 -2.15
C ILE A 43 -14.44 -3.11 -1.01
N GLU A 44 -14.99 -4.29 -1.12
CA GLU A 44 -15.71 -4.96 -0.02
C GLU A 44 -14.88 -6.14 0.48
N ILE A 45 -14.72 -6.27 1.81
CA ILE A 45 -13.91 -7.34 2.41
C ILE A 45 -14.75 -8.27 3.30
N SER A 46 -14.32 -9.53 3.32
CA SER A 46 -14.91 -10.58 4.15
C SER A 46 -13.83 -11.57 4.63
N ASN A 47 -14.19 -12.47 5.54
CA ASN A 47 -13.30 -13.51 6.07
C ASN A 47 -11.95 -12.97 6.61
N VAL A 48 -11.98 -11.75 7.17
CA VAL A 48 -10.78 -11.01 7.61
C VAL A 48 -10.20 -11.65 8.86
N ARG A 49 -8.90 -11.94 8.84
CA ARG A 49 -8.18 -12.55 9.95
C ARG A 49 -6.74 -12.04 10.03
N PHE A 50 -6.26 -11.89 11.27
CA PHE A 50 -4.85 -11.70 11.56
C PHE A 50 -4.36 -12.87 12.41
N ASN A 51 -3.31 -13.57 11.98
CA ASN A 51 -2.82 -14.81 12.59
C ASN A 51 -3.95 -15.81 12.89
N GLY A 52 -4.89 -15.97 11.94
CA GLY A 52 -6.03 -16.87 12.04
C GLY A 52 -7.20 -16.38 12.90
N GLN A 53 -7.09 -15.22 13.56
CA GLN A 53 -8.09 -14.66 14.45
C GLN A 53 -8.82 -13.45 13.83
N ASN A 54 -10.09 -13.26 14.16
CA ASN A 54 -10.87 -12.09 13.73
C ASN A 54 -10.78 -10.89 14.70
N VAL A 55 -10.14 -11.08 15.84
CA VAL A 55 -9.76 -10.03 16.79
C VAL A 55 -8.25 -10.13 17.00
N VAL A 56 -7.59 -9.00 16.94
CA VAL A 56 -6.13 -8.92 17.14
C VAL A 56 -5.78 -9.37 18.56
N ASN A 57 -4.94 -10.38 18.67
CA ASN A 57 -4.36 -10.87 19.92
C ASN A 57 -2.86 -11.08 19.74
N SER A 58 -2.18 -10.04 19.32
CA SER A 58 -0.75 -10.05 19.01
C SER A 58 -0.22 -8.63 19.00
N ASN A 59 1.06 -8.46 19.31
CA ASN A 59 1.78 -7.20 19.17
C ASN A 59 2.40 -7.00 17.77
N GLN A 60 2.17 -7.92 16.85
CA GLN A 60 2.76 -7.88 15.51
C GLN A 60 2.00 -6.98 14.53
N ILE A 61 0.96 -6.29 14.96
CA ILE A 61 0.19 -5.38 14.13
C ILE A 61 -0.24 -4.14 14.91
N GLY A 62 -0.13 -3.00 14.28
CA GLY A 62 -0.58 -1.71 14.77
C GLY A 62 -1.04 -0.81 13.65
N PHE A 63 -1.43 0.39 13.98
CA PHE A 63 -1.69 1.44 13.00
C PHE A 63 -0.78 2.64 13.29
N PHE A 64 -0.29 3.25 12.22
CA PHE A 64 0.66 4.35 12.30
C PHE A 64 0.05 5.64 11.78
N THR A 65 0.56 6.76 12.30
CA THR A 65 0.29 8.10 11.81
C THR A 65 1.58 8.89 11.70
N ASN A 66 1.68 9.64 10.63
CA ASN A 66 2.78 10.54 10.37
C ASN A 66 2.23 11.97 10.40
N PRO A 67 2.59 12.79 11.40
CA PRO A 67 2.01 14.11 11.54
C PRO A 67 2.37 15.06 10.38
N ASN A 68 3.46 14.83 9.67
CA ASN A 68 3.78 15.54 8.44
C ASN A 68 3.24 14.80 7.22
N THR A 69 1.96 14.98 6.93
CA THR A 69 1.29 14.29 5.82
C THR A 69 1.75 14.75 4.43
N ALA A 70 2.32 15.95 4.33
CA ALA A 70 2.81 16.50 3.06
C ALA A 70 4.19 15.94 2.66
N ASN A 71 4.99 15.53 3.64
CA ASN A 71 6.29 14.87 3.43
C ASN A 71 6.52 13.87 4.57
N PRO A 72 5.84 12.73 4.54
CA PRO A 72 5.89 11.74 5.60
C PRO A 72 7.26 11.04 5.68
N ASN A 73 7.73 10.76 6.90
CA ASN A 73 9.07 10.26 7.17
C ASN A 73 9.41 8.96 6.42
N VAL A 74 8.47 8.03 6.35
CA VAL A 74 8.64 6.76 5.61
C VAL A 74 7.94 6.77 4.25
N GLY A 75 7.51 7.94 3.76
CA GLY A 75 6.81 8.06 2.47
C GLY A 75 5.31 7.79 2.52
N LEU A 76 4.75 7.37 3.66
CA LEU A 76 3.33 7.10 3.87
C LEU A 76 2.79 7.93 5.05
N ALA A 77 1.63 8.57 4.86
CA ALA A 77 1.06 9.47 5.87
C ALA A 77 0.45 8.73 7.08
N SER A 78 -0.20 7.63 6.84
CA SER A 78 -0.83 6.78 7.86
C SER A 78 -1.16 5.41 7.28
N GLY A 79 -1.59 4.49 8.14
CA GLY A 79 -2.02 3.16 7.70
C GLY A 79 -1.84 2.09 8.76
N ILE A 80 -1.72 0.85 8.32
CA ILE A 80 -1.43 -0.31 9.14
C ILE A 80 0.05 -0.64 9.05
N VAL A 81 0.65 -1.11 10.14
CA VAL A 81 1.98 -1.70 10.12
C VAL A 81 1.93 -3.12 10.67
N MET A 82 2.57 -4.04 9.94
CA MET A 82 2.82 -5.42 10.37
C MET A 82 4.31 -5.55 10.68
N VAL A 83 4.64 -6.24 11.75
CA VAL A 83 6.02 -6.36 12.26
C VAL A 83 6.26 -7.82 12.64
N THR A 84 7.48 -8.32 12.44
CA THR A 84 7.86 -9.64 12.94
C THR A 84 7.96 -9.64 14.47
N GLY A 85 8.37 -8.49 15.06
CA GLY A 85 8.45 -8.31 16.51
C GLY A 85 7.25 -7.57 17.12
N ASN A 86 7.53 -6.44 17.75
CA ASN A 86 6.52 -5.58 18.39
C ASN A 86 6.22 -4.36 17.51
N TYR A 87 4.93 -4.00 17.38
CA TYR A 87 4.51 -2.82 16.61
C TYR A 87 5.26 -1.53 17.03
N GLU A 88 5.73 -1.43 18.28
CA GLU A 88 6.50 -0.29 18.79
C GLU A 88 7.84 -0.12 18.05
N ASP A 89 8.41 -1.20 17.50
CA ASP A 89 9.67 -1.15 16.75
C ASP A 89 9.53 -0.43 15.40
N ALA A 90 8.30 -0.28 14.89
CA ALA A 90 8.00 0.51 13.72
C ALA A 90 7.88 2.03 14.01
N ALA A 91 7.83 2.44 15.28
CA ALA A 91 7.79 3.85 15.67
C ALA A 91 9.13 4.54 15.41
N ALA A 92 9.12 5.88 15.44
CA ALA A 92 10.34 6.67 15.34
C ALA A 92 11.28 6.38 16.52
N GLY A 93 12.56 6.23 16.23
CA GLY A 93 13.57 5.91 17.23
C GLY A 93 14.85 5.37 16.59
N THR A 94 15.80 5.04 17.45
CA THR A 94 17.03 4.35 17.05
C THR A 94 16.81 2.85 17.13
N SER A 95 17.27 2.13 16.13
CA SER A 95 17.33 0.66 16.17
C SER A 95 17.98 0.20 17.48
N SER A 96 17.35 -0.71 18.15
CA SER A 96 17.87 -1.32 19.38
C SER A 96 18.68 -2.58 19.11
N GLY A 97 18.63 -3.09 17.87
CA GLY A 97 19.25 -4.35 17.50
C GLY A 97 18.69 -5.52 18.31
N ILE A 98 17.44 -5.44 18.73
CA ILE A 98 16.89 -6.37 19.70
C ILE A 98 16.32 -7.60 19.01
N VAL A 99 16.62 -8.70 19.66
CA VAL A 99 15.97 -10.00 19.50
C VAL A 99 14.47 -9.86 19.69
N SER A 100 13.69 -10.22 18.71
CA SER A 100 12.26 -10.40 18.89
C SER A 100 11.98 -11.40 20.00
N SER A 101 11.11 -11.03 20.89
CA SER A 101 10.62 -11.94 21.92
C SER A 101 9.20 -12.45 21.62
N THR A 102 8.65 -12.06 20.49
CA THR A 102 7.29 -12.41 20.12
C THR A 102 7.31 -13.66 19.24
N SER A 103 7.40 -14.82 19.90
CA SER A 103 6.98 -16.04 19.20
C SER A 103 5.48 -15.91 18.89
N SER A 104 5.12 -15.69 17.64
CA SER A 104 3.75 -15.87 17.21
C SER A 104 3.32 -17.30 17.48
N PRO A 105 2.11 -17.58 18.00
CA PRO A 105 1.60 -18.94 18.14
C PRO A 105 1.58 -19.71 16.83
N ALA A 106 1.71 -19.02 15.73
CA ALA A 106 1.81 -19.56 14.39
C ALA A 106 3.18 -20.17 14.07
N THR A 107 4.19 -19.88 14.87
CA THR A 107 5.60 -20.22 14.60
C THR A 107 6.02 -21.61 15.02
N ASN A 108 5.11 -22.49 15.41
CA ASN A 108 5.49 -23.89 15.58
C ASN A 108 5.90 -24.53 14.24
N GLY A 109 6.92 -23.93 13.65
CA GLY A 109 7.72 -24.40 12.56
C GLY A 109 6.90 -25.04 11.46
N ASN A 110 6.66 -24.37 10.40
CA ASN A 110 6.16 -24.81 9.14
C ASN A 110 4.73 -24.32 8.80
N ASP A 111 4.62 -23.64 7.71
CA ASP A 111 3.50 -23.66 6.77
C ASP A 111 2.33 -22.70 7.02
N TRP A 112 2.49 -21.67 7.83
CA TRP A 112 1.43 -20.62 7.89
C TRP A 112 1.35 -19.81 6.60
N SER A 113 2.42 -19.76 5.83
CA SER A 113 2.38 -19.23 4.48
C SER A 113 3.18 -20.09 3.52
N ILE A 114 2.50 -21.04 2.90
CA ILE A 114 3.04 -21.79 1.76
C ILE A 114 3.55 -20.84 0.68
N PRO A 115 2.80 -19.76 0.30
CA PRO A 115 3.26 -18.83 -0.72
C PRO A 115 4.58 -18.14 -0.39
N LEU A 116 4.74 -17.64 0.84
CA LEU A 116 6.00 -17.01 1.23
C LEU A 116 7.17 -18.02 1.27
N ARG A 117 6.90 -19.26 1.68
CA ARG A 117 7.87 -20.35 1.58
C ARG A 117 8.34 -20.59 0.15
N MET A 118 7.44 -20.49 -0.85
CA MET A 118 7.81 -20.61 -2.27
C MET A 118 8.75 -19.47 -2.69
N VAL A 119 8.46 -18.23 -2.30
CA VAL A 119 9.35 -17.09 -2.55
C VAL A 119 10.74 -17.32 -1.96
N LEU A 120 10.84 -17.77 -0.71
CA LEU A 120 12.11 -18.06 -0.07
C LEU A 120 12.87 -19.20 -0.77
N ASN A 121 12.17 -20.23 -1.25
CA ASN A 121 12.78 -21.31 -2.01
C ASN A 121 13.40 -20.80 -3.32
N ASP A 122 12.70 -19.92 -4.03
CA ASP A 122 13.18 -19.33 -5.29
C ASP A 122 14.39 -18.40 -5.06
N GLN A 123 14.48 -17.80 -3.86
CA GLN A 123 15.61 -16.98 -3.43
C GLN A 123 16.78 -17.80 -2.84
N GLY A 124 16.72 -19.12 -2.89
CA GLY A 124 17.77 -20.00 -2.36
C GLY A 124 17.76 -20.19 -0.84
N ASN A 125 16.73 -19.68 -0.15
CA ASN A 125 16.58 -19.78 1.31
C ASN A 125 15.72 -20.96 1.77
N SER A 126 15.60 -22.00 0.96
CA SER A 126 14.71 -23.15 1.21
C SER A 126 14.97 -23.91 2.50
N ALA A 127 16.22 -23.89 3.00
CA ALA A 127 16.62 -24.58 4.23
C ALA A 127 16.42 -23.73 5.50
N GLN A 128 16.08 -22.44 5.35
CA GLN A 128 15.96 -21.54 6.50
C GLN A 128 14.59 -21.67 7.16
N SER A 129 14.57 -21.48 8.49
CA SER A 129 13.31 -21.38 9.23
C SER A 129 12.60 -20.04 8.93
N MET A 130 11.29 -20.07 8.99
CA MET A 130 10.45 -18.85 9.06
C MET A 130 10.08 -18.67 10.53
N ASN A 131 10.41 -17.52 11.08
CA ASN A 131 10.17 -17.21 12.48
C ASN A 131 9.31 -15.95 12.56
N ASP A 132 8.63 -15.78 13.69
CA ASP A 132 7.82 -14.59 14.00
C ASP A 132 6.88 -14.15 12.86
N VAL A 133 6.30 -15.15 12.18
CA VAL A 133 5.41 -14.94 11.02
C VAL A 133 4.17 -14.16 11.42
N ALA A 134 3.91 -13.06 10.75
CA ALA A 134 2.67 -12.31 10.84
C ALA A 134 1.88 -12.40 9.54
N VAL A 135 0.61 -12.83 9.63
CA VAL A 135 -0.25 -13.10 8.47
C VAL A 135 -1.56 -12.34 8.58
N LEU A 136 -1.82 -11.47 7.63
CA LEU A 136 -3.10 -10.80 7.43
C LEU A 136 -3.79 -11.39 6.20
N GLN A 137 -4.97 -11.93 6.38
CA GLN A 137 -5.74 -12.58 5.32
C GLN A 137 -7.14 -12.02 5.23
N PHE A 138 -7.63 -11.84 4.02
CA PHE A 138 -9.03 -11.51 3.76
C PHE A 138 -9.45 -11.88 2.35
N ASP A 139 -10.75 -12.10 2.18
CA ASP A 139 -11.37 -12.14 0.87
C ASP A 139 -11.84 -10.74 0.51
N PHE A 140 -11.78 -10.39 -0.78
CA PHE A 140 -12.31 -9.13 -1.27
C PHE A 140 -13.09 -9.30 -2.57
N VAL A 141 -14.01 -8.39 -2.79
CA VAL A 141 -14.72 -8.17 -4.05
C VAL A 141 -14.44 -6.74 -4.46
N ALA A 142 -13.99 -6.56 -5.69
CA ALA A 142 -13.71 -5.24 -6.26
C ALA A 142 -14.87 -4.79 -7.15
N SER A 143 -15.19 -3.51 -7.10
CA SER A 143 -16.18 -2.90 -8.00
C SER A 143 -15.59 -2.47 -9.35
N GLY A 144 -14.27 -2.48 -9.50
CA GLY A 144 -13.56 -2.15 -10.73
C GLY A 144 -12.56 -3.24 -11.12
N GLU A 145 -11.86 -3.03 -12.23
CA GLU A 145 -11.05 -4.06 -12.88
C GLU A 145 -9.60 -4.12 -12.40
N TYR A 146 -9.10 -3.08 -11.73
CA TYR A 146 -7.71 -3.02 -11.30
C TYR A 146 -7.60 -2.65 -9.83
N VAL A 147 -6.75 -3.38 -9.11
CA VAL A 147 -6.45 -3.14 -7.70
C VAL A 147 -4.95 -3.01 -7.50
N LYS A 148 -4.58 -2.12 -6.60
CA LYS A 148 -3.22 -1.93 -6.09
C LYS A 148 -3.27 -1.27 -4.73
N PHE A 149 -2.15 -1.27 -4.02
CA PHE A 149 -1.97 -0.49 -2.79
C PHE A 149 -0.50 -0.14 -2.57
N ASP A 150 -0.28 0.84 -1.68
CA ASP A 150 1.05 1.38 -1.41
C ASP A 150 1.60 0.80 -0.11
N TYR A 151 2.92 0.56 -0.09
CA TYR A 151 3.60 -0.01 1.04
C TYR A 151 5.07 0.44 1.15
N VAL A 152 5.65 0.24 2.34
CA VAL A 152 7.09 0.40 2.60
C VAL A 152 7.55 -0.81 3.40
N PHE A 153 8.60 -1.48 2.95
CA PHE A 153 9.30 -2.51 3.70
C PHE A 153 10.48 -1.89 4.45
N ALA A 154 10.68 -2.30 5.70
CA ALA A 154 11.79 -1.81 6.52
C ALA A 154 12.33 -2.94 7.40
N SER A 155 13.64 -2.90 7.72
CA SER A 155 14.28 -3.95 8.51
C SER A 155 15.48 -3.43 9.32
N GLU A 156 15.69 -4.04 10.48
CA GLU A 156 16.91 -3.91 11.27
C GLU A 156 18.08 -4.73 10.72
N GLU A 157 17.82 -5.71 9.84
CA GLU A 157 18.83 -6.56 9.19
C GLU A 157 19.83 -5.76 8.33
N TYR A 158 19.42 -4.59 7.84
CA TYR A 158 20.28 -3.71 7.06
C TYR A 158 21.37 -3.05 7.89
N PRO A 159 22.55 -2.84 7.35
CA PRO A 159 23.11 -3.44 6.14
C PRO A 159 23.83 -4.76 6.42
N SER A 160 23.87 -5.22 7.69
CA SER A 160 24.79 -6.23 8.19
C SER A 160 24.55 -7.63 7.63
N PHE A 161 23.30 -7.92 7.28
CA PHE A 161 22.90 -9.26 6.84
C PHE A 161 22.56 -9.33 5.34
N VAL A 162 22.79 -8.25 4.60
CA VAL A 162 22.70 -8.27 3.14
C VAL A 162 23.65 -9.33 2.57
N HIS A 163 23.18 -10.12 1.61
CA HIS A 163 23.86 -11.28 1.02
C HIS A 163 24.06 -12.46 1.98
N SER A 164 23.33 -12.49 3.09
CA SER A 164 23.37 -13.60 4.04
C SER A 164 22.19 -14.55 3.84
N SER A 165 22.15 -15.60 4.68
CA SER A 165 21.00 -16.51 4.78
C SER A 165 19.87 -15.98 5.66
N PHE A 166 20.10 -14.90 6.39
CA PHE A 166 19.11 -14.15 7.14
C PHE A 166 18.49 -13.14 6.18
N ASN A 167 17.46 -13.55 5.47
CA ASN A 167 16.89 -12.82 4.35
C ASN A 167 15.41 -12.57 4.62
N ASP A 168 15.15 -11.74 5.62
CA ASP A 168 13.79 -11.37 5.98
C ASP A 168 12.98 -10.95 4.77
N ALA A 169 11.77 -11.43 4.73
CA ALA A 169 10.93 -11.34 3.55
C ALA A 169 9.48 -11.07 3.90
N PHE A 170 8.82 -10.44 2.96
CA PHE A 170 7.37 -10.35 2.96
C PHE A 170 6.83 -10.64 1.56
N GLY A 171 5.52 -10.87 1.49
CA GLY A 171 4.82 -11.03 0.23
C GLY A 171 3.34 -10.73 0.36
N PHE A 172 2.74 -10.34 -0.76
CA PHE A 172 1.31 -10.11 -0.90
C PHE A 172 0.78 -11.03 -1.99
N PHE A 173 0.05 -12.04 -1.57
CA PHE A 173 -0.34 -13.16 -2.43
C PHE A 173 -1.82 -13.08 -2.77
N ILE A 174 -2.11 -12.89 -4.06
CA ILE A 174 -3.48 -12.91 -4.58
C ILE A 174 -3.84 -14.29 -5.11
N SER A 175 -5.07 -14.72 -4.84
CA SER A 175 -5.68 -15.93 -5.41
C SER A 175 -7.12 -15.65 -5.85
N GLY A 176 -7.58 -16.33 -6.88
CA GLY A 176 -8.92 -16.18 -7.45
C GLY A 176 -8.88 -16.01 -8.97
N PRO A 177 -10.00 -15.70 -9.63
CA PRO A 177 -11.32 -15.44 -9.05
C PRO A 177 -12.03 -16.70 -8.51
N PHE A 178 -12.95 -16.47 -7.55
CA PHE A 178 -13.79 -17.50 -6.95
C PHE A 178 -15.26 -17.07 -7.04
N ASP A 179 -16.16 -18.08 -7.11
CA ASP A 179 -17.60 -17.88 -6.92
C ASP A 179 -17.96 -17.66 -5.45
N ASP A 180 -19.25 -17.44 -5.16
CA ASP A 180 -19.75 -17.27 -3.81
C ASP A 180 -19.55 -18.51 -2.91
N GLN A 181 -19.44 -19.68 -3.51
CA GLN A 181 -19.17 -20.94 -2.83
C GLN A 181 -17.67 -21.18 -2.60
N GLY A 182 -16.80 -20.32 -3.15
CA GLY A 182 -15.35 -20.44 -3.04
C GLY A 182 -14.71 -21.38 -4.05
N ASN A 183 -15.44 -21.75 -5.11
CA ASN A 183 -14.87 -22.56 -6.21
C ASN A 183 -14.15 -21.62 -7.19
N PRO A 184 -13.01 -22.05 -7.75
CA PRO A 184 -12.38 -21.31 -8.82
C PRO A 184 -13.29 -21.15 -10.03
N VAL A 185 -13.35 -19.95 -10.58
CA VAL A 185 -14.07 -19.66 -11.83
C VAL A 185 -13.11 -19.47 -12.98
N ASN A 186 -13.56 -19.75 -14.18
CA ASN A 186 -12.73 -19.69 -15.38
C ASN A 186 -12.96 -18.39 -16.15
N GLU A 187 -12.95 -17.28 -15.44
CA GLU A 187 -13.12 -15.93 -15.97
C GLU A 187 -11.94 -15.05 -15.56
N GLY A 188 -11.48 -14.19 -16.46
CA GLY A 188 -10.33 -13.32 -16.23
C GLY A 188 -8.99 -14.08 -16.13
N ILE A 189 -8.09 -13.60 -15.29
CA ILE A 189 -6.78 -14.18 -15.05
C ILE A 189 -6.85 -15.03 -13.77
N PRO A 190 -6.60 -16.35 -13.84
CA PRO A 190 -6.57 -17.19 -12.65
C PRO A 190 -5.27 -16.94 -11.87
N TYR A 191 -5.39 -16.44 -10.63
CA TYR A 191 -4.27 -16.29 -9.72
C TYR A 191 -4.22 -17.45 -8.73
N GLN A 192 -3.02 -18.00 -8.53
CA GLN A 192 -2.73 -19.02 -7.54
C GLN A 192 -1.55 -18.56 -6.70
N TYR A 193 -1.83 -17.83 -5.62
CA TYR A 193 -0.83 -17.25 -4.73
C TYR A 193 0.23 -16.42 -5.47
N ARG A 194 -0.20 -15.61 -6.44
CA ARG A 194 0.73 -14.71 -7.14
C ARG A 194 1.19 -13.63 -6.18
N ASN A 195 2.51 -13.51 -6.01
CA ASN A 195 3.08 -12.37 -5.28
C ASN A 195 2.95 -11.10 -6.13
N ILE A 196 2.33 -10.07 -5.55
CA ILE A 196 2.17 -8.74 -6.17
C ILE A 196 3.06 -7.68 -5.53
N ALA A 197 3.76 -8.03 -4.43
CA ALA A 197 4.79 -7.19 -3.82
C ALA A 197 6.14 -7.52 -4.45
N VAL A 198 6.38 -6.98 -5.61
CA VAL A 198 7.60 -7.18 -6.39
C VAL A 198 8.27 -5.84 -6.70
N ILE A 199 9.55 -5.89 -7.02
CA ILE A 199 10.28 -4.71 -7.48
C ILE A 199 9.64 -4.20 -8.78
N PRO A 200 9.33 -2.90 -8.90
CA PRO A 200 8.59 -2.35 -10.03
C PRO A 200 9.18 -2.75 -11.38
N GLY A 201 8.35 -3.31 -12.25
CA GLY A 201 8.72 -3.75 -13.60
C GLY A 201 9.45 -5.10 -13.66
N THR A 202 9.51 -5.85 -12.55
CA THR A 202 10.15 -7.17 -12.47
C THR A 202 9.22 -8.21 -11.83
N THR A 203 9.71 -9.43 -11.68
CA THR A 203 9.07 -10.50 -10.87
C THR A 203 9.83 -10.77 -9.57
N GLU A 204 10.87 -9.98 -9.28
CA GLU A 204 11.72 -10.15 -8.11
C GLU A 204 10.98 -9.72 -6.84
N PRO A 205 10.93 -10.57 -5.80
CA PRO A 205 10.34 -10.21 -4.53
C PRO A 205 11.18 -9.16 -3.80
N ILE A 206 10.56 -8.47 -2.85
CA ILE A 206 11.27 -7.53 -1.98
C ILE A 206 11.72 -8.28 -0.72
N THR A 207 13.03 -8.34 -0.55
CA THR A 207 13.71 -8.98 0.58
C THR A 207 14.95 -8.16 0.95
N ILE A 208 15.61 -8.53 2.05
CA ILE A 208 16.90 -7.91 2.44
C ILE A 208 17.94 -8.06 1.34
N ASN A 209 17.95 -9.19 0.63
CA ASN A 209 18.95 -9.50 -0.39
C ASN A 209 18.62 -8.95 -1.78
N THR A 210 17.41 -8.42 -2.00
CA THR A 210 17.02 -7.86 -3.32
C THR A 210 16.99 -6.34 -3.33
N VAL A 211 16.64 -5.68 -2.22
CA VAL A 211 16.59 -4.20 -2.17
C VAL A 211 17.57 -3.70 -1.12
N HIS A 212 18.75 -3.27 -1.57
CA HIS A 212 19.82 -2.78 -0.71
C HIS A 212 20.77 -1.83 -1.48
N ASP A 213 21.66 -1.16 -0.77
CA ASP A 213 22.71 -0.29 -1.34
C ASP A 213 24.12 -0.91 -1.32
N GLN A 214 24.23 -2.20 -0.90
CA GLN A 214 25.50 -2.90 -0.85
C GLN A 214 25.89 -3.43 -2.23
N ARG A 215 27.20 -3.38 -2.55
CA ARG A 215 27.70 -3.92 -3.82
C ARG A 215 27.57 -5.44 -3.87
N GLY A 216 27.11 -5.95 -5.00
CA GLY A 216 26.98 -7.39 -5.22
C GLY A 216 25.83 -7.72 -6.16
N CYS A 217 25.14 -8.83 -5.90
CA CYS A 217 23.91 -9.16 -6.62
C CYS A 217 22.81 -8.17 -6.25
N HIS A 218 22.02 -7.75 -7.22
CA HIS A 218 20.87 -6.85 -7.06
C HIS A 218 21.21 -5.40 -6.65
N ASP A 219 22.45 -4.94 -6.82
CA ASP A 219 22.81 -3.54 -6.59
C ASP A 219 22.09 -2.56 -7.57
N GLU A 220 21.54 -3.08 -8.67
CA GLU A 220 20.67 -2.35 -9.61
C GLU A 220 19.39 -1.83 -8.98
N TYR A 221 18.93 -2.40 -7.85
CA TYR A 221 17.72 -1.99 -7.15
C TYR A 221 17.97 -1.02 -5.99
N SER A 222 19.21 -0.55 -5.85
CA SER A 222 19.60 0.40 -4.79
C SER A 222 18.81 1.71 -4.80
N ALA A 223 18.24 2.09 -5.94
CA ALA A 223 17.34 3.27 -6.04
C ALA A 223 16.06 3.15 -5.20
N TYR A 224 15.66 1.94 -4.82
CA TYR A 224 14.51 1.69 -3.96
C TYR A 224 14.87 1.62 -2.46
N HIS A 225 16.15 1.68 -2.10
CA HIS A 225 16.64 1.58 -0.73
C HIS A 225 16.92 2.95 -0.11
N ILE A 226 16.55 3.13 1.15
CA ILE A 226 16.83 4.33 1.94
C ILE A 226 17.46 3.91 3.26
N THR A 227 18.72 4.31 3.48
CA THR A 227 19.37 4.18 4.79
C THR A 227 18.72 5.12 5.80
N ASN A 228 18.29 4.63 6.93
CA ASN A 228 17.55 5.39 7.93
C ASN A 228 18.48 6.23 8.83
N THR A 229 19.05 7.30 8.30
CA THR A 229 19.94 8.20 9.04
C THR A 229 19.22 9.17 9.98
N ASN A 230 17.90 9.31 9.83
CA ASN A 230 17.09 10.29 10.57
C ASN A 230 16.26 9.67 11.69
N ASN A 231 16.39 8.37 11.93
CA ASN A 231 15.59 7.62 12.91
C ASN A 231 14.08 7.77 12.69
N ASN A 232 13.66 7.73 11.45
CA ASN A 232 12.26 7.86 11.03
C ASN A 232 11.38 6.72 11.56
N CYS A 233 11.97 5.54 11.72
CA CYS A 233 11.49 4.37 12.46
C CYS A 233 12.68 3.71 13.15
N GLN A 234 12.47 2.67 13.95
CA GLN A 234 13.59 1.96 14.61
C GLN A 234 14.38 1.03 13.67
N MET A 235 13.90 0.82 12.45
CA MET A 235 14.59 0.01 11.44
C MET A 235 15.83 0.71 10.89
N ASN A 236 16.86 -0.04 10.52
CA ASN A 236 18.13 0.49 10.01
C ASN A 236 18.02 1.06 8.60
N ALA A 237 17.15 0.47 7.79
CA ALA A 237 16.82 0.98 6.46
C ALA A 237 15.41 0.57 6.05
N TYR A 238 14.90 1.19 5.00
CA TYR A 238 13.57 0.94 4.45
C TYR A 238 13.54 1.24 2.94
N THR A 239 12.51 0.74 2.26
CA THR A 239 12.31 1.06 0.84
C THR A 239 11.70 2.46 0.67
N VAL A 240 11.85 3.06 -0.49
CA VAL A 240 10.93 4.14 -0.89
C VAL A 240 9.49 3.63 -0.78
N ALA A 241 8.51 4.53 -0.74
CA ALA A 241 7.12 4.11 -0.88
C ALA A 241 6.92 3.46 -2.26
N LEU A 242 6.50 2.22 -2.25
CA LEU A 242 6.27 1.39 -3.43
C LEU A 242 4.77 1.13 -3.57
N SER A 243 4.32 0.98 -4.80
CA SER A 243 2.99 0.40 -5.07
C SER A 243 3.15 -1.06 -5.46
N THR A 244 2.20 -1.91 -5.08
CA THR A 244 2.13 -3.27 -5.63
C THR A 244 1.99 -3.22 -7.15
N GLU A 245 2.26 -4.34 -7.80
CA GLU A 245 1.84 -4.49 -9.19
C GLU A 245 0.33 -4.22 -9.30
N GLU A 246 -0.07 -3.53 -10.36
CA GLU A 246 -1.48 -3.32 -10.67
C GLU A 246 -2.07 -4.63 -11.19
N VAL A 247 -3.07 -5.16 -10.50
CA VAL A 247 -3.63 -6.48 -10.74
C VAL A 247 -5.00 -6.36 -11.35
N TYR A 248 -5.18 -6.99 -12.53
CA TYR A 248 -6.50 -7.10 -13.12
C TYR A 248 -7.38 -8.07 -12.32
N VAL A 249 -8.56 -7.64 -11.93
CA VAL A 249 -9.58 -8.45 -11.27
C VAL A 249 -10.89 -8.35 -12.04
N VAL A 250 -11.65 -9.43 -12.07
CA VAL A 250 -13.00 -9.39 -12.65
C VAL A 250 -13.95 -8.84 -11.58
N PRO A 251 -14.63 -7.72 -11.83
CA PRO A 251 -15.57 -7.14 -10.87
C PRO A 251 -16.64 -8.15 -10.42
N CYS A 252 -17.07 -8.02 -9.18
CA CYS A 252 -18.08 -8.87 -8.55
C CYS A 252 -17.66 -10.33 -8.26
N TYR A 253 -16.46 -10.75 -8.66
CA TYR A 253 -15.91 -12.03 -8.22
C TYR A 253 -15.07 -11.87 -6.96
N LYS A 254 -15.01 -12.93 -6.19
CA LYS A 254 -14.23 -12.98 -4.96
C LYS A 254 -12.78 -13.31 -5.24
N TYR A 255 -11.89 -12.58 -4.58
CA TYR A 255 -10.45 -12.86 -4.53
C TYR A 255 -10.00 -12.99 -3.09
N LYS A 256 -8.95 -13.74 -2.85
CA LYS A 256 -8.28 -13.82 -1.56
C LYS A 256 -6.94 -13.07 -1.63
N LEU A 257 -6.67 -12.26 -0.63
CA LEU A 257 -5.37 -11.62 -0.42
C LEU A 257 -4.78 -12.10 0.91
N GLU A 258 -3.50 -12.50 0.85
CA GLU A 258 -2.71 -12.90 2.00
C GLU A 258 -1.44 -12.04 2.05
N LEU A 259 -1.29 -11.27 3.11
CA LEU A 259 -0.12 -10.43 3.37
C LEU A 259 0.68 -11.11 4.48
N VAL A 260 1.95 -11.38 4.23
CA VAL A 260 2.80 -12.15 5.14
C VAL A 260 4.16 -11.48 5.28
N ILE A 261 4.66 -11.39 6.50
CA ILE A 261 6.03 -11.00 6.80
C ILE A 261 6.62 -12.00 7.80
N CYS A 262 7.91 -12.29 7.71
CA CYS A 262 8.61 -13.17 8.65
C CYS A 262 10.10 -12.85 8.74
N ASP A 263 10.69 -13.21 9.87
CA ASP A 263 12.14 -13.35 10.02
C ASP A 263 12.59 -14.68 9.43
N VAL A 264 13.75 -14.69 8.77
CA VAL A 264 14.30 -15.85 8.06
C VAL A 264 15.63 -16.26 8.68
N GLY A 265 15.71 -17.52 9.12
CA GLY A 265 16.91 -18.08 9.71
C GLY A 265 16.90 -18.08 11.24
N ASP A 266 16.66 -16.95 11.86
CA ASP A 266 16.45 -16.84 13.32
C ASP A 266 15.28 -15.91 13.64
N ALA A 267 15.15 -15.39 14.84
CA ALA A 267 14.08 -14.53 15.32
C ALA A 267 14.66 -13.23 15.90
N SER A 268 15.72 -12.72 15.28
CA SER A 268 16.45 -11.53 15.73
C SER A 268 16.43 -10.47 14.65
N TYR A 269 16.46 -9.19 15.04
CA TYR A 269 16.42 -8.06 14.11
C TYR A 269 15.12 -7.96 13.31
N ASN A 270 14.16 -7.30 13.91
CA ASN A 270 12.82 -7.20 13.39
C ASN A 270 12.72 -6.54 12.00
N SER A 271 11.75 -7.02 11.24
CA SER A 271 11.32 -6.41 9.99
C SER A 271 9.88 -5.96 10.06
N CYS A 272 9.50 -4.95 9.29
CA CYS A 272 8.13 -4.47 9.23
C CYS A 272 7.70 -4.05 7.82
N VAL A 273 6.40 -4.06 7.60
CA VAL A 273 5.77 -3.52 6.39
C VAL A 273 4.68 -2.53 6.78
N PHE A 274 4.81 -1.30 6.28
CA PHE A 274 3.82 -0.25 6.39
C PHE A 274 2.88 -0.33 5.18
N LEU A 275 1.57 -0.32 5.42
CA LEU A 275 0.53 -0.35 4.39
C LEU A 275 -0.19 1.00 4.41
N GLY A 276 -0.21 1.70 3.27
CA GLY A 276 -0.77 3.05 3.17
C GLY A 276 -2.28 3.10 3.37
N ALA A 277 -2.76 4.04 4.19
CA ALA A 277 -4.19 4.22 4.42
C ALA A 277 -4.91 4.63 3.14
N GLY A 278 -6.07 4.00 2.87
CA GLY A 278 -6.90 4.29 1.70
C GLY A 278 -6.26 3.91 0.37
N SER A 279 -5.11 3.21 0.39
CA SER A 279 -4.37 2.86 -0.82
C SER A 279 -4.89 1.59 -1.49
N PHE A 280 -5.48 0.64 -0.75
CA PHE A 280 -6.13 -0.53 -1.34
C PHE A 280 -7.52 -0.16 -1.85
N LYS A 281 -7.57 0.20 -3.11
CA LYS A 281 -8.77 0.72 -3.79
C LYS A 281 -8.79 0.29 -5.24
N VAL A 282 -9.94 0.45 -5.87
CA VAL A 282 -10.09 0.40 -7.33
C VAL A 282 -10.12 1.83 -7.89
N ASP A 283 -9.66 1.98 -9.12
CA ASP A 283 -9.93 3.19 -9.86
C ASP A 283 -11.37 3.10 -10.36
N GLU A 284 -12.27 3.84 -9.71
CA GLU A 284 -13.71 3.80 -10.00
C GLU A 284 -14.05 4.44 -11.34
N TYR A 285 -13.18 5.32 -11.84
CA TYR A 285 -13.45 6.08 -13.06
C TYR A 285 -12.23 6.13 -13.96
N SER A 286 -12.45 5.99 -15.26
CA SER A 286 -11.48 6.37 -16.27
C SER A 286 -12.04 7.54 -17.10
N LEU A 287 -11.22 8.57 -17.28
CA LEU A 287 -11.52 9.71 -18.12
C LEU A 287 -10.69 9.61 -19.40
N LYS A 288 -11.36 9.45 -20.54
CA LYS A 288 -10.71 9.47 -21.83
C LYS A 288 -11.08 10.76 -22.57
N GLU A 289 -10.10 11.60 -22.76
CA GLU A 289 -10.20 12.77 -23.62
C GLU A 289 -9.88 12.39 -25.06
N MET A 290 -10.72 12.75 -26.00
CA MET A 290 -10.44 12.65 -27.42
C MET A 290 -10.07 14.02 -27.94
N ILE A 291 -8.80 14.26 -28.24
CA ILE A 291 -8.33 15.50 -28.87
C ILE A 291 -8.90 15.59 -30.28
N PRO A 292 -9.62 16.67 -30.63
CA PRO A 292 -10.18 16.81 -31.96
C PRO A 292 -9.08 16.88 -33.03
N PRO A 293 -9.36 16.40 -34.24
CA PRO A 293 -8.36 16.36 -35.34
C PRO A 293 -7.85 17.74 -35.77
N THR A 294 -8.52 18.81 -35.35
CA THR A 294 -8.19 20.20 -35.68
C THR A 294 -7.43 20.92 -34.57
N GLY A 295 -7.17 20.27 -33.45
CA GLY A 295 -6.46 20.85 -32.32
C GLY A 295 -4.97 21.14 -32.63
N VAL A 296 -4.50 22.29 -32.23
CA VAL A 296 -3.08 22.64 -32.29
C VAL A 296 -2.43 22.22 -30.98
N GLY A 297 -1.82 21.04 -30.93
CA GLY A 297 -1.23 20.48 -29.71
C GLY A 297 -2.31 19.94 -28.75
N THR A 298 -2.24 20.32 -27.47
CA THR A 298 -3.19 19.92 -26.42
C THR A 298 -4.24 20.98 -26.10
N ALA A 299 -4.43 21.98 -26.98
CA ALA A 299 -5.35 23.10 -26.76
C ALA A 299 -6.55 23.05 -27.73
N TYR A 300 -7.74 23.27 -27.19
CA TYR A 300 -8.97 23.42 -27.96
C TYR A 300 -9.11 24.86 -28.47
N VAL A 301 -9.68 25.01 -29.66
CA VAL A 301 -9.93 26.33 -30.25
C VAL A 301 -11.39 26.69 -29.99
N LYS A 302 -11.62 27.79 -29.25
CA LYS A 302 -12.94 28.30 -28.92
C LYS A 302 -13.83 28.46 -30.17
N GLY A 303 -14.98 27.81 -30.13
CA GLY A 303 -16.03 27.97 -31.16
C GLY A 303 -15.78 27.17 -32.45
N CYS A 304 -14.77 26.28 -32.51
CA CYS A 304 -14.44 25.56 -33.73
C CYS A 304 -14.77 24.07 -33.71
N ASP A 305 -14.89 23.46 -32.56
CA ASP A 305 -14.99 21.99 -32.46
C ASP A 305 -15.97 21.51 -31.38
N LEU A 306 -16.65 20.40 -31.69
CA LEU A 306 -17.30 19.52 -30.71
C LEU A 306 -16.31 18.48 -30.29
N ASP A 307 -16.12 18.38 -28.98
CA ASP A 307 -15.27 17.32 -28.42
C ASP A 307 -16.09 16.40 -27.51
N THR A 308 -15.66 15.14 -27.42
CA THR A 308 -16.31 14.14 -26.60
C THR A 308 -15.39 13.72 -25.49
N ILE A 309 -15.77 14.01 -24.25
CA ILE A 309 -15.14 13.46 -23.08
C ILE A 309 -15.90 12.18 -22.69
N THR A 310 -15.23 11.05 -22.74
CA THR A 310 -15.80 9.79 -22.29
C THR A 310 -15.40 9.54 -20.85
N MET A 311 -16.39 9.49 -19.97
CA MET A 311 -16.22 9.02 -18.60
C MET A 311 -16.75 7.59 -18.51
N THR A 312 -15.89 6.67 -18.10
CA THR A 312 -16.27 5.27 -17.88
C THR A 312 -16.22 4.99 -16.39
N ILE A 313 -17.29 4.40 -15.86
CA ILE A 313 -17.28 3.78 -14.52
C ILE A 313 -16.76 2.35 -14.69
N ASN A 314 -15.68 2.04 -14.01
CA ASN A 314 -15.02 0.73 -14.08
C ASN A 314 -15.62 -0.28 -13.08
N ARG A 315 -16.88 -0.14 -12.75
CA ARG A 315 -17.68 -1.03 -11.90
C ARG A 315 -19.15 -1.03 -12.36
N PRO A 316 -19.98 -1.98 -11.93
CA PRO A 316 -21.41 -1.88 -12.14
C PRO A 316 -21.98 -0.59 -11.53
N ALA A 317 -22.77 0.15 -12.29
CA ALA A 317 -23.45 1.34 -11.77
C ALA A 317 -24.56 0.91 -10.78
N PHE A 318 -24.76 1.70 -9.73
CA PHE A 318 -25.96 1.56 -8.90
C PHE A 318 -27.16 2.15 -9.64
N GLU A 319 -28.35 1.62 -9.35
CA GLU A 319 -29.57 2.14 -9.94
C GLU A 319 -29.71 3.66 -9.70
N ASN A 320 -29.83 4.43 -10.81
CA ASN A 320 -29.91 5.90 -10.78
C ASN A 320 -28.71 6.61 -10.13
N GLU A 321 -27.54 6.03 -10.21
CA GLU A 321 -26.32 6.65 -9.70
C GLU A 321 -26.02 7.96 -10.41
N GLN A 322 -25.73 9.01 -9.65
CA GLN A 322 -25.50 10.36 -10.17
C GLN A 322 -24.11 10.88 -9.79
N HIS A 323 -23.44 11.47 -10.76
CA HIS A 323 -22.16 12.15 -10.59
C HIS A 323 -22.23 13.55 -11.12
N VAL A 324 -21.65 14.51 -10.38
CA VAL A 324 -21.61 15.92 -10.77
C VAL A 324 -20.23 16.24 -11.31
N LEU A 325 -20.17 16.69 -12.56
CA LEU A 325 -18.93 17.18 -13.19
C LEU A 325 -18.54 18.54 -12.61
N ASN A 326 -17.32 18.66 -12.10
CA ASN A 326 -16.73 19.90 -11.65
C ASN A 326 -15.59 20.29 -12.59
N PHE A 327 -15.68 21.49 -13.16
CA PHE A 327 -14.66 22.04 -14.03
C PHE A 327 -13.85 23.07 -13.27
N PHE A 328 -12.52 23.00 -13.41
CA PHE A 328 -11.58 23.91 -12.78
C PHE A 328 -10.72 24.56 -13.86
N GLY A 329 -10.43 25.85 -13.70
CA GLY A 329 -9.63 26.61 -14.66
C GLY A 329 -10.18 27.98 -14.91
N THR A 330 -9.77 28.59 -16.02
CA THR A 330 -10.18 29.94 -16.43
C THR A 330 -11.32 29.96 -17.45
N ALA A 331 -11.66 28.82 -18.04
CA ALA A 331 -12.75 28.69 -18.98
C ALA A 331 -14.11 28.70 -18.25
N VAL A 332 -15.07 29.47 -18.76
CA VAL A 332 -16.38 29.68 -18.15
C VAL A 332 -17.46 29.00 -19.00
N GLU A 333 -18.27 28.14 -18.34
CA GLU A 333 -19.42 27.50 -18.98
C GLU A 333 -20.46 28.55 -19.41
N GLY A 334 -20.98 28.43 -20.62
CA GLY A 334 -21.89 29.41 -21.25
C GLY A 334 -21.18 30.53 -21.98
N GLU A 335 -19.87 30.74 -21.75
CA GLU A 335 -19.06 31.73 -22.47
C GLU A 335 -17.97 31.07 -23.33
N ASP A 336 -17.27 30.12 -22.77
CA ASP A 336 -16.13 29.47 -23.40
C ASP A 336 -16.42 28.05 -23.87
N PHE A 337 -17.34 27.34 -23.21
CA PHE A 337 -17.82 26.02 -23.60
C PHE A 337 -19.28 25.79 -23.15
N GLU A 338 -19.96 24.85 -23.79
CA GLU A 338 -21.29 24.35 -23.41
C GLU A 338 -21.24 22.82 -23.31
N LEU A 339 -21.99 22.28 -22.35
CA LEU A 339 -22.20 20.84 -22.26
C LEU A 339 -23.39 20.42 -23.07
N LEU A 340 -23.24 19.42 -23.93
CA LEU A 340 -24.30 18.88 -24.78
C LEU A 340 -24.49 17.39 -24.50
N ASP A 341 -25.75 16.93 -24.65
CA ASP A 341 -26.03 15.48 -24.67
C ASP A 341 -25.63 14.85 -26.03
N LEU A 342 -25.75 13.56 -26.19
CA LEU A 342 -25.42 12.85 -27.43
C LEU A 342 -26.28 13.25 -28.61
N ASN A 343 -27.39 13.97 -28.39
CA ASN A 343 -28.28 14.48 -29.42
C ASN A 343 -27.99 15.98 -29.77
N GLY A 344 -27.00 16.56 -29.08
CA GLY A 344 -26.62 17.97 -29.28
C GLY A 344 -27.50 18.98 -28.52
N ASN A 345 -28.28 18.53 -27.52
CA ASN A 345 -29.05 19.45 -26.69
C ASN A 345 -28.25 19.88 -25.46
N PRO A 346 -28.48 21.09 -24.92
CA PRO A 346 -27.83 21.52 -23.70
C PRO A 346 -28.03 20.50 -22.56
N ALA A 347 -26.93 20.05 -21.95
CA ALA A 347 -26.91 19.11 -20.87
C ALA A 347 -26.46 19.77 -19.55
N GLY A 348 -26.95 19.26 -18.46
CA GLY A 348 -26.47 19.65 -17.12
C GLY A 348 -25.17 18.94 -16.75
N ARG A 349 -24.55 19.38 -15.65
CA ARG A 349 -23.31 18.78 -15.12
C ARG A 349 -23.53 17.43 -14.44
N THR A 350 -24.78 17.01 -14.25
CA THR A 350 -25.10 15.75 -13.59
C THR A 350 -25.22 14.63 -14.61
N LEU A 351 -24.33 13.64 -14.49
CA LEU A 351 -24.41 12.38 -15.24
C LEU A 351 -25.22 11.39 -14.42
N THR A 352 -26.19 10.74 -15.04
CA THR A 352 -26.96 9.65 -14.43
C THR A 352 -26.65 8.38 -15.18
N PHE A 353 -26.16 7.37 -14.45
CA PHE A 353 -25.95 6.04 -14.99
C PHE A 353 -27.18 5.20 -14.71
N MET A 354 -27.73 4.60 -15.77
CA MET A 354 -28.86 3.69 -15.70
C MET A 354 -28.37 2.29 -16.02
N GLU A 355 -28.95 1.26 -15.38
CA GLU A 355 -28.66 -0.13 -15.69
C GLU A 355 -28.89 -0.46 -17.19
#